data_541f379c9e31e69ba001ea5ef9cdc2db
#
_entry.id   541f379c9e31e69ba001ea5ef9cdc2db
#
_cell.length_a   1.000
_cell.length_b   1.000
_cell.length_c   1.000
_cell.angle_alpha   90.00
_cell.angle_beta   90.00
_cell.angle_gamma   90.00
#
_symmetry.space_group_name_H-M   'P 1'
#
loop_
_entity.id
_entity.type
_entity.pdbx_description
1 polymer ?
#
loop_
_entity_poly.entity_id
_entity_poly.type
_entity_poly.pdbx_seq_one_letter_code
_entity_poly.pdbx_strand_id
1 'polypeptide(L)'
;DTGKVPEYAVQELQKTTANLTTAYPATIKGKQDVEIRPQVSGFITKLCVDEGATVRKGQVLFIVDPTQYEAAVRTAKAAVATAEAAVRTQQMTVDNKRELNKKNIISDYDLSMAENSLAQTQAQLAQAKAQLTTAQQNLSFTQVKSPSDGVINDIPYRLGALVSPSIATPMTTVSEIEEVYVYFSMTEKELLAMTKTGGTIKEEIEKIPSIRLQLIDGTEYSIEGKVDAITGVIDQSTGSVSMRALF
;
A
#
# COMPACT_ATOMS: atom_id res chain seq x y z
N ASP A 1 -55.82 -62.55 -40.93
CA ASP A 1 -55.46 -61.58 -39.90
C ASP A 1 -54.18 -60.86 -40.39
N THR A 2 -54.35 -59.72 -41.04
CA THR A 2 -53.22 -58.86 -41.41
C THR A 2 -52.90 -58.01 -40.22
N GLY A 3 -51.90 -58.41 -39.45
CA GLY A 3 -51.39 -57.68 -38.31
C GLY A 3 -50.95 -56.26 -38.77
N LYS A 4 -51.71 -55.27 -38.36
CA LYS A 4 -51.25 -53.84 -38.48
C LYS A 4 -50.01 -53.66 -37.64
N VAL A 5 -48.88 -53.39 -38.32
CA VAL A 5 -47.67 -52.97 -37.62
C VAL A 5 -47.94 -51.61 -37.03
N PRO A 6 -47.81 -51.41 -35.72
CA PRO A 6 -48.02 -50.08 -35.10
C PRO A 6 -46.97 -49.10 -35.62
N GLU A 7 -47.40 -47.97 -36.14
CA GLU A 7 -46.51 -46.85 -36.47
C GLU A 7 -46.18 -46.07 -35.19
N TYR A 8 -44.91 -45.90 -34.90
CA TYR A 8 -44.39 -45.08 -33.80
C TYR A 8 -43.79 -43.79 -34.38
N ALA A 9 -44.13 -42.68 -33.74
CA ALA A 9 -43.45 -41.44 -34.04
C ALA A 9 -41.99 -41.48 -33.54
N VAL A 10 -41.06 -41.34 -34.44
CA VAL A 10 -39.62 -41.29 -34.14
C VAL A 10 -39.11 -39.86 -34.35
N GLN A 11 -38.32 -39.40 -33.42
CA GLN A 11 -37.63 -38.11 -33.53
C GLN A 11 -36.14 -38.38 -33.69
N GLU A 12 -35.55 -37.83 -34.72
CA GLU A 12 -34.13 -37.89 -34.93
C GLU A 12 -33.43 -36.94 -33.98
N LEU A 13 -32.58 -37.48 -33.07
CA LEU A 13 -31.80 -36.71 -32.13
C LEU A 13 -30.53 -36.18 -32.83
N GLN A 14 -30.51 -34.86 -33.06
CA GLN A 14 -29.29 -34.22 -33.53
C GLN A 14 -28.35 -33.96 -32.36
N LYS A 15 -27.06 -34.18 -32.60
CA LYS A 15 -26.01 -33.83 -31.63
C LYS A 15 -25.98 -32.31 -31.49
N THR A 16 -26.30 -31.82 -30.31
CA THR A 16 -26.21 -30.40 -29.93
C THR A 16 -25.10 -30.25 -28.90
N THR A 17 -24.29 -29.23 -29.06
CA THR A 17 -23.29 -28.87 -28.06
C THR A 17 -23.99 -28.00 -27.00
N ALA A 18 -24.03 -28.46 -25.78
CA ALA A 18 -24.52 -27.68 -24.65
C ALA A 18 -23.31 -27.16 -23.84
N ASN A 19 -23.30 -25.86 -23.61
CA ASN A 19 -22.35 -25.25 -22.68
C ASN A 19 -22.91 -25.41 -21.27
N LEU A 20 -22.25 -26.19 -20.45
CA LEU A 20 -22.58 -26.31 -19.03
C LEU A 20 -21.93 -25.16 -18.28
N THR A 21 -22.75 -24.32 -17.68
CA THR A 21 -22.31 -23.23 -16.82
C THR A 21 -22.59 -23.59 -15.37
N THR A 22 -21.57 -23.51 -14.51
CA THR A 22 -21.73 -23.71 -13.07
C THR A 22 -21.57 -22.34 -12.39
N ALA A 23 -22.54 -21.97 -11.54
CA ALA A 23 -22.49 -20.72 -10.78
C ALA A 23 -22.01 -21.00 -9.35
N TYR A 24 -21.12 -20.14 -8.87
CA TYR A 24 -20.59 -20.19 -7.50
C TYR A 24 -20.94 -18.89 -6.78
N PRO A 25 -21.35 -18.94 -5.51
CA PRO A 25 -21.50 -17.73 -4.70
C PRO A 25 -20.14 -17.07 -4.51
N ALA A 26 -20.08 -15.76 -4.76
CA ALA A 26 -18.85 -15.02 -4.71
C ALA A 26 -18.95 -13.76 -3.86
N THR A 27 -17.84 -13.33 -3.29
CA THR A 27 -17.68 -12.08 -2.56
C THR A 27 -16.72 -11.16 -3.30
N ILE A 28 -17.15 -9.94 -3.58
CA ILE A 28 -16.32 -8.91 -4.23
C ILE A 28 -15.61 -8.10 -3.15
N LYS A 29 -14.31 -7.88 -3.32
CA LYS A 29 -13.50 -6.98 -2.49
C LYS A 29 -12.66 -6.09 -3.39
N GLY A 30 -12.41 -4.84 -2.97
CA GLY A 30 -11.40 -4.00 -3.62
C GLY A 30 -10.03 -4.72 -3.66
N LYS A 31 -9.23 -4.42 -4.65
CA LYS A 31 -7.89 -5.01 -4.79
C LYS A 31 -7.03 -4.70 -3.58
N GLN A 32 -7.15 -3.51 -3.06
CA GLN A 32 -6.42 -3.06 -1.88
C GLN A 32 -7.24 -2.04 -1.08
N ASP A 33 -7.43 -2.33 0.20
CA ASP A 33 -7.97 -1.41 1.18
C ASP A 33 -6.83 -0.92 2.06
N VAL A 34 -6.51 0.37 1.99
CA VAL A 34 -5.41 0.97 2.75
C VAL A 34 -5.98 1.83 3.87
N GLU A 35 -5.74 1.42 5.11
CA GLU A 35 -6.09 2.22 6.28
C GLU A 35 -5.18 3.44 6.39
N ILE A 36 -5.77 4.62 6.48
CA ILE A 36 -5.06 5.89 6.66
C ILE A 36 -4.99 6.21 8.14
N ARG A 37 -3.77 6.17 8.66
CA ARG A 37 -3.47 6.50 10.06
C ARG A 37 -2.50 7.67 10.13
N PRO A 38 -2.65 8.60 11.09
CA PRO A 38 -1.71 9.71 11.25
C PRO A 38 -0.38 9.19 11.79
N GLN A 39 0.72 9.77 11.35
CA GLN A 39 2.06 9.44 11.87
C GLN A 39 2.51 10.40 12.98
N VAL A 40 1.76 11.47 13.22
CA VAL A 40 2.00 12.47 14.25
C VAL A 40 0.72 12.75 15.02
N SER A 41 0.88 13.27 16.25
CA SER A 41 -0.24 13.62 17.11
C SER A 41 -0.63 15.09 16.95
N GLY A 42 -1.91 15.39 16.99
CA GLY A 42 -2.41 16.76 16.94
C GLY A 42 -3.88 16.84 16.60
N PHE A 43 -4.41 18.04 16.53
CA PHE A 43 -5.81 18.27 16.16
C PHE A 43 -5.95 18.39 14.63
N ILE A 44 -7.04 17.86 14.10
CA ILE A 44 -7.38 18.04 12.66
C ILE A 44 -7.81 19.49 12.47
N THR A 45 -7.06 20.23 11.67
CA THR A 45 -7.35 21.62 11.32
C THR A 45 -8.08 21.77 9.99
N LYS A 46 -7.97 20.76 9.10
CA LYS A 46 -8.66 20.77 7.83
C LYS A 46 -8.91 19.36 7.33
N LEU A 47 -10.12 19.14 6.79
CA LEU A 47 -10.49 18.00 5.96
C LEU A 47 -10.43 18.49 4.50
N CYS A 48 -9.66 17.80 3.67
CA CYS A 48 -9.45 18.17 2.27
C CYS A 48 -10.25 17.29 1.30
N VAL A 49 -10.96 16.30 1.83
CA VAL A 49 -11.74 15.32 1.06
C VAL A 49 -13.03 15.00 1.80
N ASP A 50 -14.03 14.56 1.04
CA ASP A 50 -15.32 14.07 1.56
C ASP A 50 -15.41 12.53 1.42
N GLU A 51 -16.33 11.93 2.18
CA GLU A 51 -16.66 10.50 2.09
C GLU A 51 -17.14 10.17 0.66
N GLY A 52 -16.67 9.08 0.09
CA GLY A 52 -16.98 8.66 -1.28
C GLY A 52 -16.21 9.41 -2.39
N ALA A 53 -15.34 10.36 -2.03
CA ALA A 53 -14.54 11.08 -3.03
C ALA A 53 -13.43 10.21 -3.61
N THR A 54 -13.19 10.34 -4.92
CA THR A 54 -12.04 9.73 -5.58
C THR A 54 -10.79 10.55 -5.30
N VAL A 55 -9.71 9.89 -4.91
CA VAL A 55 -8.42 10.51 -4.58
C VAL A 55 -7.29 9.86 -5.36
N ARG A 56 -6.21 10.62 -5.54
CA ARG A 56 -4.98 10.16 -6.19
C ARG A 56 -3.88 9.96 -5.17
N LYS A 57 -2.95 9.08 -5.47
CA LYS A 57 -1.72 8.90 -4.70
C LYS A 57 -1.00 10.23 -4.46
N GLY A 58 -0.67 10.50 -3.20
CA GLY A 58 -0.01 11.76 -2.79
C GLY A 58 -0.96 12.92 -2.54
N GLN A 59 -2.26 12.80 -2.83
CA GLN A 59 -3.25 13.83 -2.53
C GLN A 59 -3.40 13.99 -1.01
N VAL A 60 -3.44 15.24 -0.54
CA VAL A 60 -3.64 15.56 0.88
C VAL A 60 -5.10 15.29 1.26
N LEU A 61 -5.31 14.46 2.27
CA LEU A 61 -6.62 14.08 2.79
C LEU A 61 -6.99 14.90 4.02
N PHE A 62 -6.05 15.01 4.97
CA PHE A 62 -6.23 15.71 6.24
C PHE A 62 -5.01 16.58 6.54
N ILE A 63 -5.24 17.66 7.27
CA ILE A 63 -4.17 18.49 7.83
C ILE A 63 -4.30 18.47 9.35
N VAL A 64 -3.25 17.99 10.00
CA VAL A 64 -3.06 18.06 11.46
C VAL A 64 -2.34 19.36 11.79
N ASP A 65 -2.62 19.98 12.93
CA ASP A 65 -2.03 21.25 13.34
C ASP A 65 -0.49 21.23 13.24
N PRO A 66 0.10 22.02 12.31
CA PRO A 66 1.53 22.00 12.06
C PRO A 66 2.33 22.89 13.02
N THR A 67 1.68 23.71 13.85
CA THR A 67 2.32 24.81 14.58
C THR A 67 3.52 24.38 15.41
N GLN A 68 3.38 23.32 16.19
CA GLN A 68 4.48 22.78 17.01
C GLN A 68 5.62 22.17 16.14
N TYR A 69 5.28 21.55 15.03
CA TYR A 69 6.24 20.93 14.11
C TYR A 69 7.03 21.97 13.32
N GLU A 70 6.38 23.07 12.91
CA GLU A 70 7.06 24.23 12.32
C GLU A 70 8.03 24.88 13.29
N ALA A 71 7.64 25.02 14.57
CA ALA A 71 8.53 25.54 15.59
C ALA A 71 9.75 24.63 15.78
N ALA A 72 9.57 23.31 15.81
CA ALA A 72 10.67 22.34 15.90
C ALA A 72 11.62 22.45 14.69
N VAL A 73 11.10 22.62 13.47
CA VAL A 73 11.94 22.84 12.29
C VAL A 73 12.73 24.14 12.39
N ARG A 74 12.13 25.25 12.86
CA ARG A 74 12.85 26.51 13.07
C ARG A 74 13.99 26.37 14.08
N THR A 75 13.74 25.68 15.19
CA THR A 75 14.76 25.40 16.22
C THR A 75 15.91 24.54 15.65
N ALA A 76 15.59 23.47 14.93
CA ALA A 76 16.59 22.61 14.33
C ALA A 76 17.42 23.33 13.25
N LYS A 77 16.79 24.22 12.44
CA LYS A 77 17.52 25.06 11.49
C LYS A 77 18.50 25.99 12.17
N ALA A 78 18.11 26.60 13.31
CA ALA A 78 19.02 27.46 14.07
C ALA A 78 20.22 26.66 14.64
N ALA A 79 19.99 25.42 15.13
CA ALA A 79 21.05 24.54 15.59
C ALA A 79 22.05 24.18 14.47
N VAL A 80 21.55 23.90 13.25
CA VAL A 80 22.40 23.68 12.08
C VAL A 80 23.25 24.91 11.77
N ALA A 81 22.65 26.11 11.75
CA ALA A 81 23.38 27.36 11.48
C ALA A 81 24.50 27.61 12.51
N THR A 82 24.23 27.34 13.79
CA THR A 82 25.24 27.43 14.86
C THR A 82 26.39 26.45 14.65
N ALA A 83 26.06 25.18 14.36
CA ALA A 83 27.06 24.14 14.09
C ALA A 83 27.91 24.43 12.84
N GLU A 84 27.29 24.99 11.78
CA GLU A 84 28.00 25.41 10.57
C GLU A 84 28.99 26.55 10.86
N ALA A 85 28.60 27.50 11.71
CA ALA A 85 29.49 28.57 12.13
C ALA A 85 30.69 28.02 12.92
N ALA A 86 30.45 27.06 13.83
CA ALA A 86 31.54 26.40 14.60
C ALA A 86 32.48 25.65 13.67
N VAL A 87 31.98 24.93 12.66
CA VAL A 87 32.86 24.24 11.66
C VAL A 87 33.68 25.22 10.89
N ARG A 88 33.11 26.35 10.42
CA ARG A 88 33.89 27.40 9.71
C ARG A 88 35.01 27.96 10.57
N THR A 89 34.74 28.27 11.84
CA THR A 89 35.75 28.76 12.77
C THR A 89 36.85 27.76 12.97
N GLN A 90 36.53 26.49 13.19
CA GLN A 90 37.50 25.45 13.41
C GLN A 90 38.32 25.11 12.14
N GLN A 91 37.67 25.20 10.96
CA GLN A 91 38.36 25.05 9.67
C GLN A 91 39.43 26.14 9.49
N MET A 92 39.10 27.39 9.78
CA MET A 92 40.07 28.50 9.74
C MET A 92 41.25 28.23 10.70
N THR A 93 40.98 27.69 11.88
CA THR A 93 42.04 27.29 12.85
C THR A 93 42.97 26.23 12.28
N VAL A 94 42.40 25.20 11.65
CA VAL A 94 43.17 24.13 11.01
C VAL A 94 44.02 24.68 9.86
N ASP A 95 43.42 25.52 9.01
CA ASP A 95 44.13 26.09 7.86
C ASP A 95 45.30 26.96 8.30
N ASN A 96 45.11 27.80 9.32
CA ASN A 96 46.22 28.59 9.91
C ASN A 96 47.29 27.70 10.51
N LYS A 97 46.92 26.69 11.29
CA LYS A 97 47.89 25.76 11.89
C LYS A 97 48.66 24.96 10.83
N ARG A 98 47.99 24.56 9.73
CA ARG A 98 48.63 23.85 8.62
C ARG A 98 49.70 24.71 7.95
N GLU A 99 49.44 26.02 7.76
CA GLU A 99 50.44 26.94 7.22
C GLU A 99 51.63 27.16 8.17
N LEU A 100 51.40 27.20 9.49
CA LEU A 100 52.48 27.31 10.49
C LEU A 100 53.31 26.02 10.57
N ASN A 101 52.66 24.86 10.46
CA ASN A 101 53.34 23.56 10.44
C ASN A 101 54.24 23.42 9.21
N LYS A 102 53.78 23.81 8.01
CA LYS A 102 54.60 23.83 6.80
C LYS A 102 55.90 24.68 6.95
N LYS A 103 55.84 25.69 7.80
CA LYS A 103 57.00 26.54 8.12
C LYS A 103 57.82 26.03 9.30
N ASN A 104 57.52 24.82 9.82
CA ASN A 104 58.15 24.21 11.02
C ASN A 104 58.05 25.09 12.28
N ILE A 105 56.98 25.91 12.41
CA ILE A 105 56.73 26.78 13.58
C ILE A 105 55.98 26.01 14.66
N ILE A 106 55.12 25.05 14.30
CA ILE A 106 54.36 24.20 15.23
C ILE A 106 54.60 22.74 14.91
N SER A 107 54.37 21.86 15.91
CA SER A 107 54.51 20.41 15.78
C SER A 107 53.38 19.76 14.98
N ASP A 108 53.63 18.54 14.45
CA ASP A 108 52.59 17.72 13.83
C ASP A 108 51.50 17.34 14.83
N TYR A 109 51.85 17.24 16.11
CA TYR A 109 50.89 17.00 17.19
C TYR A 109 49.87 18.15 17.31
N ASP A 110 50.32 19.41 17.27
CA ASP A 110 49.47 20.59 17.36
C ASP A 110 48.51 20.70 16.16
N LEU A 111 48.99 20.32 14.97
CA LEU A 111 48.13 20.26 13.78
C LEU A 111 47.11 19.14 13.92
N SER A 112 47.51 17.94 14.31
CA SER A 112 46.63 16.80 14.50
C SER A 112 45.55 17.06 15.54
N MET A 113 45.87 17.77 16.63
CA MET A 113 44.88 18.19 17.63
C MET A 113 43.81 19.12 17.05
N ALA A 114 44.20 20.06 16.20
CA ALA A 114 43.25 20.95 15.53
C ALA A 114 42.38 20.21 14.52
N GLU A 115 42.94 19.27 13.75
CA GLU A 115 42.20 18.42 12.81
C GLU A 115 41.19 17.52 13.53
N ASN A 116 41.55 16.94 14.69
CA ASN A 116 40.63 16.19 15.53
C ASN A 116 39.49 17.08 16.07
N SER A 117 39.79 18.31 16.46
CA SER A 117 38.76 19.27 16.91
C SER A 117 37.85 19.67 15.76
N LEU A 118 38.34 19.80 14.54
CA LEU A 118 37.53 20.01 13.34
C LEU A 118 36.63 18.81 13.08
N ALA A 119 37.16 17.59 13.16
CA ALA A 119 36.37 16.37 13.00
C ALA A 119 35.21 16.27 14.03
N GLN A 120 35.50 16.68 15.28
CA GLN A 120 34.45 16.75 16.32
C GLN A 120 33.35 17.75 15.98
N THR A 121 33.70 18.97 15.53
CA THR A 121 32.67 19.97 15.14
C THR A 121 31.89 19.55 13.89
N GLN A 122 32.52 18.87 12.93
CA GLN A 122 31.86 18.28 11.77
C GLN A 122 30.87 17.19 12.18
N ALA A 123 31.21 16.36 13.15
CA ALA A 123 30.28 15.35 13.70
C ALA A 123 29.06 16.00 14.39
N GLN A 124 29.28 17.11 15.12
CA GLN A 124 28.19 17.90 15.72
C GLN A 124 27.27 18.51 14.64
N LEU A 125 27.84 19.01 13.55
CA LEU A 125 27.06 19.50 12.42
C LEU A 125 26.22 18.39 11.77
N ALA A 126 26.81 17.20 11.58
CA ALA A 126 26.08 16.06 11.05
C ALA A 126 24.91 15.65 11.97
N GLN A 127 25.11 15.68 13.27
CA GLN A 127 24.04 15.44 14.25
C GLN A 127 22.93 16.49 14.15
N ALA A 128 23.27 17.77 14.07
CA ALA A 128 22.28 18.85 13.92
C ALA A 128 21.48 18.73 12.61
N LYS A 129 22.12 18.35 11.51
CA LYS A 129 21.47 18.10 10.23
C LYS A 129 20.51 16.91 10.30
N ALA A 130 20.89 15.82 10.98
CA ALA A 130 20.00 14.68 11.21
C ALA A 130 18.76 15.07 12.02
N GLN A 131 18.91 15.89 13.06
CA GLN A 131 17.79 16.42 13.84
C GLN A 131 16.85 17.30 13.00
N LEU A 132 17.42 18.14 12.11
CA LEU A 132 16.63 18.94 11.17
C LEU A 132 15.83 18.05 10.21
N THR A 133 16.42 17.00 9.68
CA THR A 133 15.75 16.04 8.82
C THR A 133 14.56 15.40 9.53
N THR A 134 14.75 14.95 10.78
CA THR A 134 13.68 14.38 11.60
C THR A 134 12.54 15.39 11.84
N ALA A 135 12.87 16.64 12.18
CA ALA A 135 11.87 17.68 12.38
C ALA A 135 11.08 17.99 11.08
N GLN A 136 11.75 18.02 9.94
CA GLN A 136 11.11 18.20 8.63
C GLN A 136 10.20 17.03 8.26
N GLN A 137 10.60 15.79 8.54
CA GLN A 137 9.77 14.61 8.34
C GLN A 137 8.49 14.68 9.19
N ASN A 138 8.62 15.00 10.48
CA ASN A 138 7.47 15.15 11.36
C ASN A 138 6.51 16.25 10.89
N LEU A 139 7.04 17.36 10.40
CA LEU A 139 6.24 18.41 9.78
C LEU A 139 5.55 17.91 8.50
N SER A 140 6.21 17.12 7.68
CA SER A 140 5.60 16.55 6.48
C SER A 140 4.44 15.62 6.80
N PHE A 141 4.50 14.89 7.92
CA PHE A 141 3.47 13.98 8.39
C PHE A 141 2.22 14.69 8.94
N THR A 142 2.27 16.00 9.18
CA THR A 142 1.06 16.79 9.49
C THR A 142 0.10 16.88 8.30
N GLN A 143 0.60 16.69 7.07
CA GLN A 143 -0.20 16.51 5.88
C GLN A 143 -0.40 15.01 5.63
N VAL A 144 -1.53 14.49 6.06
CA VAL A 144 -1.88 13.09 5.84
C VAL A 144 -2.31 12.92 4.38
N LYS A 145 -1.55 12.11 3.63
CA LYS A 145 -1.72 11.91 2.18
C LYS A 145 -2.18 10.50 1.86
N SER A 146 -2.87 10.35 0.73
CA SER A 146 -3.22 9.02 0.22
C SER A 146 -1.98 8.29 -0.31
N PRO A 147 -1.74 7.03 0.08
CA PRO A 147 -0.64 6.22 -0.43
C PRO A 147 -0.93 5.61 -1.81
N SER A 148 -2.21 5.54 -2.20
CA SER A 148 -2.70 4.94 -3.46
C SER A 148 -3.80 5.78 -4.08
N ASP A 149 -4.12 5.50 -5.34
CA ASP A 149 -5.36 5.93 -5.97
C ASP A 149 -6.53 5.13 -5.39
N GLY A 150 -7.73 5.69 -5.39
CA GLY A 150 -8.91 4.99 -4.89
C GLY A 150 -10.04 5.90 -4.43
N VAL A 151 -10.99 5.34 -3.69
CA VAL A 151 -12.15 6.03 -3.14
C VAL A 151 -12.06 6.06 -1.62
N ILE A 152 -12.37 7.20 -1.03
CA ILE A 152 -12.43 7.40 0.41
C ILE A 152 -13.70 6.71 0.95
N ASN A 153 -13.52 5.90 1.98
CA ASN A 153 -14.63 5.35 2.74
C ASN A 153 -15.13 6.36 3.78
N ASP A 154 -15.67 5.88 4.89
CA ASP A 154 -16.13 6.71 5.99
C ASP A 154 -14.99 7.51 6.65
N ILE A 155 -15.32 8.68 7.17
CA ILE A 155 -14.41 9.56 7.90
C ILE A 155 -14.97 9.73 9.33
N PRO A 156 -14.55 8.88 10.30
CA PRO A 156 -15.08 8.95 11.68
C PRO A 156 -14.61 10.17 12.46
N TYR A 157 -13.50 10.80 12.04
CA TYR A 157 -12.93 11.97 12.71
C TYR A 157 -13.36 13.27 12.04
N ARG A 158 -13.78 14.24 12.84
CA ARG A 158 -14.24 15.56 12.38
C ARG A 158 -13.19 16.63 12.67
N LEU A 159 -13.39 17.81 12.10
CA LEU A 159 -12.57 18.98 12.35
C LEU A 159 -12.46 19.22 13.86
N GLY A 160 -11.24 19.48 14.36
CA GLY A 160 -10.96 19.66 15.78
C GLY A 160 -10.78 18.36 16.57
N ALA A 161 -10.94 17.19 15.99
CA ALA A 161 -10.65 15.93 16.67
C ALA A 161 -9.15 15.75 16.90
N LEU A 162 -8.79 15.22 18.07
CA LEU A 162 -7.43 14.83 18.40
C LEU A 162 -7.12 13.47 17.74
N VAL A 163 -6.04 13.40 17.00
CA VAL A 163 -5.54 12.16 16.40
C VAL A 163 -4.10 11.87 16.81
N SER A 164 -3.72 10.60 16.80
CA SER A 164 -2.38 10.15 17.15
C SER A 164 -2.05 8.83 16.41
N PRO A 165 -0.78 8.42 16.31
CA PRO A 165 -0.42 7.13 15.68
C PRO A 165 -1.07 5.91 16.33
N SER A 166 -1.49 6.00 17.58
CA SER A 166 -2.07 4.91 18.38
C SER A 166 -3.60 4.86 18.40
N ILE A 167 -4.29 5.64 17.52
CA ILE A 167 -5.76 5.58 17.45
C ILE A 167 -6.23 4.17 17.03
N ALA A 168 -7.29 3.70 17.69
CA ALA A 168 -7.85 2.38 17.42
C ALA A 168 -8.49 2.31 16.00
N THR A 169 -9.26 3.33 15.63
CA THR A 169 -9.95 3.44 14.35
C THR A 169 -9.11 4.26 13.37
N PRO A 170 -8.90 3.85 12.12
CA PRO A 170 -8.20 4.66 11.12
C PRO A 170 -8.95 5.96 10.84
N MET A 171 -8.25 6.99 10.35
CA MET A 171 -8.88 8.27 9.96
C MET A 171 -9.84 8.10 8.78
N THR A 172 -9.52 7.19 7.89
CA THR A 172 -10.34 6.71 6.77
C THR A 172 -9.66 5.49 6.16
N THR A 173 -10.33 4.84 5.23
CA THR A 173 -9.74 3.79 4.38
C THR A 173 -9.86 4.24 2.93
N VAL A 174 -8.79 4.07 2.17
CA VAL A 174 -8.79 4.27 0.71
C VAL A 174 -8.91 2.91 0.05
N SER A 175 -9.99 2.69 -0.68
CA SER A 175 -10.24 1.45 -1.42
C SER A 175 -9.92 1.66 -2.90
N GLU A 176 -9.03 0.83 -3.43
CA GLU A 176 -8.76 0.76 -4.87
C GLU A 176 -9.90 -0.02 -5.53
N ILE A 177 -10.64 0.64 -6.43
CA ILE A 177 -11.83 0.08 -7.08
C ILE A 177 -11.68 -0.09 -8.60
N GLU A 178 -10.54 0.28 -9.18
CA GLU A 178 -10.28 0.08 -10.62
C GLU A 178 -10.16 -1.41 -10.96
N GLU A 179 -9.61 -2.18 -10.04
CA GLU A 179 -9.56 -3.63 -10.11
C GLU A 179 -10.16 -4.22 -8.84
N VAL A 180 -10.96 -5.26 -8.98
CA VAL A 180 -11.60 -5.93 -7.85
C VAL A 180 -11.24 -7.41 -7.82
N TYR A 181 -11.08 -7.93 -6.62
CA TYR A 181 -10.93 -9.36 -6.39
C TYR A 181 -12.29 -9.99 -6.09
N VAL A 182 -12.60 -11.01 -6.83
CA VAL A 182 -13.78 -11.84 -6.61
C VAL A 182 -13.35 -13.18 -6.01
N TYR A 183 -13.78 -13.43 -4.78
CA TYR A 183 -13.49 -14.66 -4.04
C TYR A 183 -14.70 -15.59 -4.15
N PHE A 184 -14.46 -16.81 -4.57
CA PHE A 184 -15.45 -17.87 -4.63
C PHE A 184 -14.83 -19.19 -4.18
N SER A 185 -15.67 -20.15 -3.74
CA SER A 185 -15.20 -21.44 -3.26
C SER A 185 -15.67 -22.55 -4.19
N MET A 186 -14.76 -23.48 -4.47
CA MET A 186 -15.00 -24.67 -5.27
C MET A 186 -14.74 -25.91 -4.40
N THR A 187 -15.46 -26.99 -4.61
CA THR A 187 -15.24 -28.24 -3.88
C THR A 187 -13.94 -28.92 -4.34
N GLU A 188 -13.28 -29.67 -3.44
CA GLU A 188 -12.10 -30.47 -3.76
C GLU A 188 -12.34 -31.42 -4.95
N LYS A 189 -13.54 -31.99 -5.03
CA LYS A 189 -13.93 -32.92 -6.12
C LYS A 189 -13.90 -32.21 -7.48
N GLU A 190 -14.40 -30.98 -7.56
CA GLU A 190 -14.41 -30.18 -8.78
C GLU A 190 -12.99 -29.77 -9.16
N LEU A 191 -12.20 -29.33 -8.18
CA LEU A 191 -10.80 -28.99 -8.40
C LEU A 191 -10.01 -30.19 -8.93
N LEU A 192 -10.16 -31.37 -8.31
CA LEU A 192 -9.52 -32.62 -8.77
C LEU A 192 -9.99 -33.02 -10.17
N ALA A 193 -11.25 -32.76 -10.52
CA ALA A 193 -11.76 -33.05 -11.87
C ALA A 193 -11.10 -32.15 -12.93
N MET A 194 -10.74 -30.90 -12.56
CA MET A 194 -10.02 -29.96 -13.42
C MET A 194 -8.52 -30.27 -13.52
N THR A 195 -7.89 -30.73 -12.42
CA THR A 195 -6.43 -30.96 -12.33
C THR A 195 -5.99 -32.37 -12.74
N LYS A 196 -6.86 -33.21 -13.26
CA LYS A 196 -6.57 -34.58 -13.72
C LYS A 196 -5.43 -34.73 -14.74
N THR A 197 -4.97 -33.64 -15.35
CA THR A 197 -3.95 -33.64 -16.41
C THR A 197 -2.50 -33.59 -15.87
N GLY A 198 -2.27 -33.57 -14.55
CA GLY A 198 -0.93 -33.78 -13.95
C GLY A 198 0.02 -32.59 -14.03
N GLY A 199 -0.50 -31.35 -14.14
CA GLY A 199 0.29 -30.11 -14.10
C GLY A 199 0.46 -29.52 -12.70
N THR A 200 1.28 -28.48 -12.57
CA THR A 200 1.35 -27.65 -11.37
C THR A 200 0.08 -26.82 -11.21
N ILE A 201 -0.29 -26.45 -9.98
CA ILE A 201 -1.47 -25.61 -9.69
C ILE A 201 -1.46 -24.34 -10.58
N LYS A 202 -0.27 -23.77 -10.81
CA LYS A 202 -0.11 -22.57 -11.64
C LYS A 202 -0.46 -22.81 -13.12
N GLU A 203 -0.04 -23.92 -13.67
CA GLU A 203 -0.36 -24.31 -15.06
C GLU A 203 -1.84 -24.63 -15.23
N GLU A 204 -2.49 -25.15 -14.19
CA GLU A 204 -3.92 -25.44 -14.22
C GLU A 204 -4.75 -24.14 -14.09
N ILE A 205 -4.30 -23.14 -13.30
CA ILE A 205 -4.92 -21.81 -13.24
C ILE A 205 -4.92 -21.16 -14.62
N GLU A 206 -3.82 -21.26 -15.36
CA GLU A 206 -3.71 -20.67 -16.71
C GLU A 206 -4.65 -21.31 -17.74
N LYS A 207 -5.08 -22.53 -17.50
CA LYS A 207 -6.02 -23.28 -18.36
C LYS A 207 -7.49 -22.98 -18.03
N ILE A 208 -7.78 -22.36 -16.87
CA ILE A 208 -9.15 -21.99 -16.50
C ILE A 208 -9.61 -20.91 -17.48
N PRO A 209 -10.75 -21.11 -18.17
CA PRO A 209 -11.28 -20.08 -19.05
C PRO A 209 -11.64 -18.84 -18.27
N SER A 210 -11.80 -17.71 -18.97
CA SER A 210 -12.34 -16.50 -18.35
C SER A 210 -13.68 -16.79 -17.68
N ILE A 211 -13.89 -16.17 -16.53
CA ILE A 211 -15.11 -16.32 -15.75
C ILE A 211 -15.95 -15.06 -15.88
N ARG A 212 -17.27 -15.25 -15.84
CA ARG A 212 -18.23 -14.15 -15.88
C ARG A 212 -18.85 -13.94 -14.51
N LEU A 213 -19.06 -12.69 -14.17
CA LEU A 213 -19.68 -12.29 -12.91
C LEU A 213 -21.15 -11.95 -13.18
N GLN A 214 -22.05 -12.67 -12.50
CA GLN A 214 -23.46 -12.34 -12.49
C GLN A 214 -23.79 -11.56 -11.21
N LEU A 215 -24.37 -10.38 -11.38
CA LEU A 215 -24.76 -9.53 -10.26
C LEU A 215 -26.07 -10.06 -9.62
N ILE A 216 -26.40 -9.54 -8.43
CA ILE A 216 -27.55 -10.00 -7.64
C ILE A 216 -28.89 -9.75 -8.36
N ASP A 217 -28.94 -8.80 -9.28
CA ASP A 217 -30.10 -8.51 -10.12
C ASP A 217 -30.26 -9.45 -11.33
N GLY A 218 -29.29 -10.38 -11.50
CA GLY A 218 -29.26 -11.33 -12.62
C GLY A 218 -28.56 -10.80 -13.87
N THR A 219 -28.06 -9.56 -13.87
CA THR A 219 -27.30 -9.02 -15.00
C THR A 219 -25.89 -9.57 -15.03
N GLU A 220 -25.35 -9.82 -16.23
CA GLU A 220 -23.93 -10.19 -16.38
C GLU A 220 -23.07 -8.92 -16.42
N TYR A 221 -21.99 -8.94 -15.64
CA TYR A 221 -20.98 -7.89 -15.68
C TYR A 221 -20.24 -7.95 -17.02
N SER A 222 -20.04 -6.80 -17.65
CA SER A 222 -19.53 -6.71 -19.03
C SER A 222 -18.07 -7.11 -19.20
N ILE A 223 -17.30 -7.15 -18.10
CA ILE A 223 -15.88 -7.51 -18.11
C ILE A 223 -15.76 -8.96 -17.63
N GLU A 224 -14.98 -9.76 -18.35
CA GLU A 224 -14.65 -11.12 -17.94
C GLU A 224 -13.43 -11.09 -17.02
N GLY A 225 -13.52 -11.86 -15.93
CA GLY A 225 -12.42 -11.98 -14.96
C GLY A 225 -11.54 -13.17 -15.26
N LYS A 226 -10.31 -13.11 -14.74
CA LYS A 226 -9.34 -14.20 -14.81
C LYS A 226 -8.97 -14.68 -13.42
N VAL A 227 -8.98 -16.00 -13.22
CA VAL A 227 -8.48 -16.59 -11.96
C VAL A 227 -6.99 -16.34 -11.88
N ASP A 228 -6.54 -15.72 -10.79
CA ASP A 228 -5.13 -15.38 -10.55
C ASP A 228 -4.51 -16.14 -9.37
N ALA A 229 -5.34 -16.66 -8.46
CA ALA A 229 -4.86 -17.42 -7.32
C ALA A 229 -5.85 -18.49 -6.86
N ILE A 230 -5.28 -19.60 -6.38
CA ILE A 230 -5.99 -20.66 -5.64
C ILE A 230 -5.32 -20.78 -4.28
N THR A 231 -6.10 -20.71 -3.20
CA THR A 231 -5.55 -20.97 -1.85
C THR A 231 -5.19 -22.45 -1.75
N GLY A 232 -3.91 -22.74 -1.50
CA GLY A 232 -3.39 -24.11 -1.40
C GLY A 232 -3.86 -24.89 -0.15
N VAL A 233 -4.77 -24.32 0.64
CA VAL A 233 -5.30 -24.92 1.87
C VAL A 233 -6.78 -25.23 1.66
N ILE A 234 -7.11 -26.51 1.79
CA ILE A 234 -8.50 -26.97 1.81
C ILE A 234 -9.09 -26.63 3.18
N ASP A 235 -10.22 -25.94 3.20
CA ASP A 235 -10.98 -25.76 4.43
C ASP A 235 -11.55 -27.12 4.88
N GLN A 236 -11.01 -27.61 5.99
CA GLN A 236 -11.38 -28.95 6.52
C GLN A 236 -12.84 -29.03 6.97
N SER A 237 -13.49 -27.91 7.27
CA SER A 237 -14.89 -27.87 7.69
C SER A 237 -15.86 -27.97 6.53
N THR A 238 -15.50 -27.45 5.37
CA THR A 238 -16.35 -27.36 4.17
C THR A 238 -15.90 -28.25 3.02
N GLY A 239 -14.65 -28.77 3.07
CA GLY A 239 -14.04 -29.52 1.97
C GLY A 239 -13.91 -28.67 0.69
N SER A 240 -13.76 -27.37 0.84
CA SER A 240 -13.68 -26.44 -0.29
C SER A 240 -12.34 -25.72 -0.36
N VAL A 241 -12.00 -25.28 -1.56
CA VAL A 241 -10.82 -24.48 -1.87
C VAL A 241 -11.27 -23.10 -2.30
N SER A 242 -10.69 -22.07 -1.73
CA SER A 242 -11.02 -20.69 -2.10
C SER A 242 -10.20 -20.27 -3.32
N MET A 243 -10.87 -19.70 -4.29
CA MET A 243 -10.29 -19.18 -5.52
C MET A 243 -10.48 -17.67 -5.56
N ARG A 244 -9.54 -17.00 -6.20
CA ARG A 244 -9.59 -15.55 -6.41
C ARG A 244 -9.48 -15.25 -7.90
N ALA A 245 -10.35 -14.41 -8.38
CA ALA A 245 -10.29 -13.88 -9.73
C ALA A 245 -10.17 -12.36 -9.72
N LEU A 246 -9.49 -11.83 -10.70
CA LEU A 246 -9.32 -10.40 -10.94
C LEU A 246 -10.31 -9.96 -12.02
N PHE A 247 -11.04 -8.87 -11.73
CA PHE A 247 -11.98 -8.20 -12.63
C PHE A 247 -11.64 -6.74 -12.78
#